data_c784c3b79d9320acd4c2f296398c1a35
#
_entry.id   c784c3b79d9320acd4c2f296398c1a35
#
_cell.length_a   1.000
_cell.length_b   1.000
_cell.length_c   1.000
_cell.angle_alpha   90.00
_cell.angle_beta   90.00
_cell.angle_gamma   90.00
#
_symmetry.space_group_name_H-M   'P 1'
#
loop_
_entity.id
_entity.type
_entity.pdbx_description
1 polymer ?
#
loop_
_entity_poly.entity_id
_entity_poly.type
_entity_poly.pdbx_seq_one_letter_code
_entity_poly.pdbx_strand_id
1 'polypeptide(L)'
;MHRITATSIFALLLTPFVALTSGQAFAQDAAAGEQVFKKCMTCHRIGPGAKNAVGPEQNDLIGRQAGTVPGFAYSPLNKASGEAGLIWNEDTIFAYLPDPNAFLINFLKEKGKPDLAKGSTKMAFKLTSEQERKDVIAYLKKFSPSK
;
A
#
# COMPACT_ATOMS: atom_id res chain seq x y z
N MET A 1 55.81 -59.48 27.26
CA MET A 1 55.96 -58.09 26.79
C MET A 1 55.09 -57.95 25.56
N HIS A 2 53.81 -57.49 25.74
CA HIS A 2 52.90 -57.23 24.64
C HIS A 2 52.57 -55.69 24.67
N ARG A 3 52.96 -55.02 23.61
CA ARG A 3 52.61 -53.57 23.41
C ARG A 3 51.29 -53.47 22.68
N ILE A 4 50.31 -52.90 23.32
CA ILE A 4 49.03 -52.60 22.74
C ILE A 4 49.11 -51.16 22.14
N THR A 5 49.03 -51.07 20.83
CA THR A 5 48.93 -49.79 20.11
C THR A 5 47.45 -49.40 20.01
N ALA A 6 47.10 -48.28 20.66
CA ALA A 6 45.76 -47.70 20.57
C ALA A 6 45.66 -46.83 19.30
N THR A 7 44.80 -47.22 18.38
CA THR A 7 44.50 -46.44 17.19
C THR A 7 43.34 -45.50 17.51
N SER A 8 43.59 -44.19 17.59
CA SER A 8 42.60 -43.15 17.79
C SER A 8 41.89 -42.87 16.44
N ILE A 9 40.61 -43.18 16.35
CA ILE A 9 39.75 -42.80 15.22
C ILE A 9 39.19 -41.41 15.50
N PHE A 10 39.65 -40.44 14.73
CA PHE A 10 39.12 -39.07 14.77
C PHE A 10 37.87 -39.01 13.88
N ALA A 11 36.69 -39.03 14.49
CA ALA A 11 35.43 -38.86 13.79
C ALA A 11 35.21 -37.37 13.46
N LEU A 12 35.30 -37.01 12.18
CA LEU A 12 35.03 -35.67 11.67
C LEU A 12 33.51 -35.49 11.56
N LEU A 13 32.92 -34.77 12.51
CA LEU A 13 31.51 -34.39 12.48
C LEU A 13 31.32 -33.26 11.48
N LEU A 14 30.83 -33.56 10.26
CA LEU A 14 30.31 -32.58 9.32
C LEU A 14 28.95 -32.07 9.81
N THR A 15 28.91 -30.87 10.37
CA THR A 15 27.64 -30.17 10.64
C THR A 15 27.14 -29.55 9.35
N PRO A 16 25.89 -29.83 8.92
CA PRO A 16 25.34 -29.10 7.78
C PRO A 16 25.05 -27.65 8.13
N PHE A 17 25.71 -26.75 7.44
CA PHE A 17 25.43 -25.32 7.53
C PHE A 17 24.11 -25.04 6.78
N VAL A 18 22.99 -24.92 7.50
CA VAL A 18 21.71 -24.48 6.96
C VAL A 18 21.80 -22.99 6.73
N ALA A 19 21.98 -22.58 5.49
CA ALA A 19 21.88 -21.18 5.09
C ALA A 19 20.40 -20.74 5.21
N LEU A 20 20.08 -20.01 6.28
CA LEU A 20 18.82 -19.29 6.40
C LEU A 20 18.83 -18.14 5.36
N THR A 21 18.19 -18.35 4.21
CA THR A 21 17.86 -17.27 3.30
C THR A 21 16.82 -16.39 3.97
N SER A 22 17.26 -15.33 4.62
CA SER A 22 16.39 -14.26 5.10
C SER A 22 15.75 -13.62 3.88
N GLY A 23 14.50 -14.02 3.58
CA GLY A 23 13.66 -13.24 2.66
C GLY A 23 13.60 -11.82 3.19
N GLN A 24 14.16 -10.86 2.46
CA GLN A 24 14.02 -9.45 2.80
C GLN A 24 12.55 -9.09 2.61
N ALA A 25 11.78 -9.10 3.69
CA ALA A 25 10.50 -8.44 3.71
C ALA A 25 10.79 -6.95 3.45
N PHE A 26 10.35 -6.43 2.31
CA PHE A 26 10.44 -5.01 2.01
C PHE A 26 9.67 -4.25 3.09
N ALA A 27 10.41 -3.66 4.03
CA ALA A 27 9.83 -2.85 5.10
C ALA A 27 9.17 -1.60 4.48
N GLN A 28 8.07 -1.16 5.07
CA GLN A 28 7.43 0.11 4.73
C GLN A 28 8.28 1.24 5.33
N ASP A 29 8.71 2.19 4.49
CA ASP A 29 9.52 3.34 4.91
C ASP A 29 8.77 4.65 4.66
N ALA A 30 8.35 5.31 5.74
CA ALA A 30 7.62 6.57 5.66
C ALA A 30 8.50 7.74 5.17
N ALA A 31 9.81 7.71 5.35
CA ALA A 31 10.72 8.74 4.82
C ALA A 31 10.90 8.59 3.31
N ALA A 32 11.06 7.35 2.82
CA ALA A 32 11.00 7.06 1.39
C ALA A 32 9.62 7.42 0.81
N GLY A 33 8.55 7.12 1.55
CA GLY A 33 7.16 7.45 1.18
C GLY A 33 6.90 8.95 1.01
N GLU A 34 7.56 9.79 1.80
CA GLU A 34 7.52 11.25 1.63
C GLU A 34 8.10 11.68 0.27
N GLN A 35 9.19 11.05 -0.17
CA GLN A 35 9.77 11.33 -1.49
C GLN A 35 8.82 10.85 -2.60
N VAL A 36 8.20 9.67 -2.44
CA VAL A 36 7.20 9.17 -3.39
C VAL A 36 6.00 10.11 -3.45
N PHE A 37 5.53 10.62 -2.30
CA PHE A 37 4.38 11.53 -2.23
C PHE A 37 4.59 12.83 -3.01
N LYS A 38 5.82 13.26 -3.26
CA LYS A 38 6.10 14.41 -4.14
C LYS A 38 5.48 14.25 -5.54
N LYS A 39 5.38 13.03 -6.05
CA LYS A 39 4.68 12.72 -7.31
C LYS A 39 3.17 13.00 -7.20
N CYS A 40 2.60 12.81 -6.01
CA CYS A 40 1.19 13.01 -5.72
C CYS A 40 0.85 14.50 -5.51
N MET A 41 1.83 15.31 -5.09
CA MET A 41 1.67 16.73 -4.77
C MET A 41 1.29 17.59 -5.99
N THR A 42 1.41 17.06 -7.19
CA THR A 42 0.88 17.71 -8.40
C THR A 42 -0.63 17.94 -8.28
N CYS A 43 -1.35 17.00 -7.62
CA CYS A 43 -2.79 17.03 -7.48
C CYS A 43 -3.27 17.12 -6.03
N HIS A 44 -2.54 16.55 -5.06
CA HIS A 44 -2.98 16.40 -3.68
C HIS A 44 -2.18 17.29 -2.72
N ARG A 45 -2.79 17.58 -1.55
CA ARG A 45 -2.14 18.24 -0.41
C ARG A 45 -2.31 17.37 0.83
N ILE A 46 -1.36 17.47 1.77
CA ILE A 46 -1.37 16.75 3.04
C ILE A 46 -0.69 17.59 4.12
N GLY A 47 -1.02 17.35 5.37
CA GLY A 47 -0.45 18.06 6.51
C GLY A 47 -1.28 19.26 6.97
N PRO A 48 -0.77 20.05 7.93
CA PRO A 48 -1.50 21.18 8.49
C PRO A 48 -1.94 22.19 7.43
N GLY A 49 -3.23 22.53 7.44
CA GLY A 49 -3.79 23.50 6.50
C GLY A 49 -3.97 23.00 5.06
N ALA A 50 -3.80 21.70 4.80
CA ALA A 50 -4.04 21.12 3.48
C ALA A 50 -5.47 21.38 3.01
N LYS A 51 -5.60 21.73 1.73
CA LYS A 51 -6.87 22.01 1.06
C LYS A 51 -6.98 21.18 -0.21
N ASN A 52 -8.22 21.00 -0.68
CA ASN A 52 -8.45 20.43 -2.01
C ASN A 52 -7.72 21.24 -3.08
N ALA A 53 -7.19 20.54 -4.06
CA ALA A 53 -6.53 21.10 -5.25
C ALA A 53 -7.11 20.40 -6.50
N VAL A 54 -6.30 19.95 -7.44
CA VAL A 54 -6.77 19.13 -8.57
C VAL A 54 -7.37 17.80 -8.06
N GLY A 55 -6.82 17.25 -6.97
CA GLY A 55 -7.33 16.13 -6.20
C GLY A 55 -7.77 16.56 -4.79
N PRO A 56 -8.46 15.68 -4.04
CA PRO A 56 -8.84 15.93 -2.65
C PRO A 56 -7.60 15.97 -1.73
N GLU A 57 -7.71 16.67 -0.62
CA GLU A 57 -6.69 16.63 0.43
C GLU A 57 -6.62 15.24 1.08
N GLN A 58 -5.47 14.88 1.67
CA GLN A 58 -5.16 13.51 2.09
C GLN A 58 -5.04 13.32 3.61
N ASN A 59 -5.33 14.33 4.44
CA ASN A 59 -5.40 14.15 5.88
C ASN A 59 -6.53 13.18 6.23
N ASP A 60 -6.31 12.34 7.24
CA ASP A 60 -7.29 11.34 7.70
C ASP A 60 -7.79 10.40 6.58
N LEU A 61 -6.93 10.11 5.60
CA LEU A 61 -7.30 9.21 4.49
C LEU A 61 -7.61 7.79 5.00
N ILE A 62 -6.78 7.25 5.91
CA ILE A 62 -6.98 5.91 6.45
C ILE A 62 -8.24 5.91 7.33
N GLY A 63 -9.16 5.00 7.03
CA GLY A 63 -10.48 4.91 7.68
C GLY A 63 -11.56 5.79 7.05
N ARG A 64 -11.24 6.63 6.07
CA ARG A 64 -12.20 7.50 5.40
C ARG A 64 -12.96 6.76 4.29
N GLN A 65 -14.26 6.99 4.21
CA GLN A 65 -15.07 6.51 3.09
C GLN A 65 -14.66 7.21 1.79
N ALA A 66 -14.60 6.46 0.70
CA ALA A 66 -14.28 7.02 -0.61
C ALA A 66 -15.33 8.07 -1.04
N GLY A 67 -14.88 9.12 -1.72
CA GLY A 67 -15.78 10.12 -2.29
C GLY A 67 -16.37 11.14 -1.30
N THR A 68 -15.83 11.27 -0.07
CA THR A 68 -16.45 12.04 1.02
C THR A 68 -15.71 13.29 1.48
N VAL A 69 -14.55 13.65 0.90
CA VAL A 69 -13.88 14.90 1.29
C VAL A 69 -14.78 16.10 0.98
N PRO A 70 -15.08 16.93 1.98
CA PRO A 70 -15.96 18.07 1.80
C PRO A 70 -15.44 19.04 0.71
N GLY A 71 -16.35 19.53 -0.12
CA GLY A 71 -16.03 20.53 -1.15
C GLY A 71 -15.26 20.00 -2.35
N PHE A 72 -14.91 18.70 -2.42
CA PHE A 72 -14.28 18.12 -3.61
C PHE A 72 -15.32 17.51 -4.56
N ALA A 73 -15.24 17.87 -5.84
CA ALA A 73 -16.14 17.35 -6.87
C ALA A 73 -15.62 16.00 -7.41
N TYR A 74 -15.98 14.91 -6.76
CA TYR A 74 -15.63 13.54 -7.20
C TYR A 74 -16.33 13.14 -8.51
N SER A 75 -15.75 12.16 -9.22
CA SER A 75 -16.44 11.49 -10.32
C SER A 75 -17.61 10.65 -9.81
N PRO A 76 -18.63 10.37 -10.65
CA PRO A 76 -19.71 9.46 -10.28
C PRO A 76 -19.19 8.08 -9.84
N LEU A 77 -18.13 7.57 -10.50
CA LEU A 77 -17.50 6.30 -10.17
C LEU A 77 -16.94 6.28 -8.74
N ASN A 78 -16.24 7.35 -8.30
CA ASN A 78 -15.73 7.44 -6.93
C ASN A 78 -16.87 7.53 -5.91
N LYS A 79 -17.90 8.32 -6.18
CA LYS A 79 -19.06 8.44 -5.29
C LYS A 79 -19.78 7.11 -5.12
N ALA A 80 -20.09 6.45 -6.24
CA ALA A 80 -20.76 5.14 -6.22
C ALA A 80 -19.94 4.09 -5.45
N SER A 81 -18.60 4.11 -5.57
CA SER A 81 -17.73 3.20 -4.83
C SER A 81 -17.79 3.47 -3.33
N GLY A 82 -17.79 4.72 -2.90
CA GLY A 82 -17.97 5.09 -1.49
C GLY A 82 -19.34 4.67 -0.95
N GLU A 83 -20.40 4.94 -1.68
CA GLU A 83 -21.78 4.52 -1.35
C GLU A 83 -21.94 2.99 -1.31
N ALA A 84 -21.12 2.27 -2.08
CA ALA A 84 -21.02 0.80 -2.04
C ALA A 84 -20.15 0.28 -0.89
N GLY A 85 -19.64 1.17 -0.03
CA GLY A 85 -18.90 0.82 1.19
C GLY A 85 -17.38 0.76 1.02
N LEU A 86 -16.80 1.42 0.01
CA LEU A 86 -15.35 1.53 -0.10
C LEU A 86 -14.82 2.45 1.00
N ILE A 87 -14.03 1.87 1.90
CA ILE A 87 -13.26 2.58 2.93
C ILE A 87 -11.78 2.49 2.56
N TRP A 88 -11.09 3.61 2.64
CA TRP A 88 -9.67 3.65 2.42
C TRP A 88 -8.94 3.06 3.64
N ASN A 89 -8.23 1.97 3.43
CA ASN A 89 -7.28 1.38 4.35
C ASN A 89 -5.99 1.04 3.59
N GLU A 90 -4.99 0.50 4.26
CA GLU A 90 -3.72 0.17 3.64
C GLU A 90 -3.89 -0.74 2.42
N ASP A 91 -4.70 -1.79 2.54
CA ASP A 91 -4.92 -2.78 1.47
C ASP A 91 -5.67 -2.17 0.28
N THR A 92 -6.74 -1.41 0.54
CA THR A 92 -7.52 -0.79 -0.53
C THR A 92 -6.75 0.29 -1.27
N ILE A 93 -5.93 1.08 -0.57
CA ILE A 93 -5.02 2.06 -1.17
C ILE A 93 -3.95 1.34 -1.99
N PHE A 94 -3.36 0.28 -1.44
CA PHE A 94 -2.34 -0.50 -2.13
C PHE A 94 -2.86 -1.11 -3.45
N ALA A 95 -4.08 -1.64 -3.44
CA ALA A 95 -4.74 -2.20 -4.61
C ALA A 95 -5.21 -1.13 -5.61
N TYR A 96 -5.58 0.06 -5.14
CA TYR A 96 -6.06 1.18 -5.94
C TYR A 96 -4.96 1.84 -6.78
N LEU A 97 -3.78 2.05 -6.19
CA LEU A 97 -2.72 2.87 -6.76
C LEU A 97 -2.16 2.37 -8.12
N PRO A 98 -2.10 1.07 -8.44
CA PRO A 98 -1.61 0.61 -9.75
C PRO A 98 -2.53 0.96 -10.92
N ASP A 99 -3.83 0.94 -10.69
CA ASP A 99 -4.84 1.35 -11.68
C ASP A 99 -6.12 1.82 -10.98
N PRO A 100 -6.22 3.11 -10.66
CA PRO A 100 -7.36 3.67 -9.96
C PRO A 100 -8.71 3.39 -10.63
N ASN A 101 -8.74 3.44 -11.96
CA ASN A 101 -9.98 3.24 -12.69
C ASN A 101 -10.45 1.79 -12.67
N ALA A 102 -9.54 0.86 -12.97
CA ALA A 102 -9.84 -0.56 -12.95
C ALA A 102 -10.24 -1.04 -11.55
N PHE A 103 -9.57 -0.55 -10.51
CA PHE A 103 -9.91 -0.87 -9.13
C PHE A 103 -11.36 -0.50 -8.78
N LEU A 104 -11.79 0.74 -9.05
CA LEU A 104 -13.14 1.19 -8.72
C LEU A 104 -14.22 0.43 -9.50
N ILE A 105 -13.97 0.15 -10.80
CA ILE A 105 -14.87 -0.64 -11.63
C ILE A 105 -15.01 -2.06 -11.07
N ASN A 106 -13.89 -2.71 -10.74
CA ASN A 106 -13.92 -4.08 -10.22
C ASN A 106 -14.57 -4.13 -8.84
N PHE A 107 -14.27 -3.18 -7.96
CA PHE A 107 -14.90 -3.05 -6.65
C PHE A 107 -16.44 -3.00 -6.76
N LEU A 108 -16.97 -2.16 -7.63
CA LEU A 108 -18.43 -2.05 -7.83
C LEU A 108 -19.04 -3.34 -8.39
N LYS A 109 -18.36 -4.02 -9.32
CA LYS A 109 -18.80 -5.32 -9.84
C LYS A 109 -18.85 -6.37 -8.73
N GLU A 110 -17.82 -6.45 -7.88
CA GLU A 110 -17.76 -7.35 -6.73
C GLU A 110 -18.84 -7.05 -5.69
N LYS A 111 -19.24 -5.78 -5.55
CA LYS A 111 -20.36 -5.36 -4.71
C LYS A 111 -21.76 -5.59 -5.36
N GLY A 112 -21.82 -6.27 -6.49
CA GLY A 112 -23.08 -6.53 -7.19
C GLY A 112 -23.70 -5.28 -7.81
N LYS A 113 -22.90 -4.26 -8.13
CA LYS A 113 -23.36 -2.99 -8.72
C LYS A 113 -22.73 -2.73 -10.10
N PRO A 114 -22.84 -3.67 -11.07
CA PRO A 114 -22.18 -3.53 -12.37
C PRO A 114 -22.72 -2.33 -13.19
N ASP A 115 -23.96 -1.94 -12.97
CA ASP A 115 -24.56 -0.78 -13.66
C ASP A 115 -23.91 0.55 -13.28
N LEU A 116 -23.32 0.63 -12.07
CA LEU A 116 -22.58 1.79 -11.58
C LEU A 116 -21.07 1.73 -11.92
N ALA A 117 -20.59 0.57 -12.35
CA ALA A 117 -19.19 0.30 -12.69
C ALA A 117 -18.82 0.83 -14.08
N LYS A 118 -19.07 2.11 -14.33
CA LYS A 118 -18.87 2.77 -15.63
C LYS A 118 -18.36 4.20 -15.48
N GLY A 119 -17.78 4.73 -16.55
CA GLY A 119 -17.12 6.04 -16.54
C GLY A 119 -15.67 5.94 -16.07
N SER A 120 -15.14 7.05 -15.59
CA SER A 120 -13.74 7.15 -15.18
C SER A 120 -13.58 7.91 -13.87
N THR A 121 -12.53 7.55 -13.13
CA THR A 121 -12.03 8.38 -12.04
C THR A 121 -11.30 9.62 -12.58
N LYS A 122 -11.24 10.67 -11.80
CA LYS A 122 -10.44 11.86 -12.12
C LYS A 122 -8.94 11.65 -11.88
N MET A 123 -8.55 10.61 -11.16
CA MET A 123 -7.16 10.26 -10.90
C MET A 123 -6.63 9.37 -12.02
N ALA A 124 -5.89 9.96 -12.94
CA ALA A 124 -5.24 9.23 -14.05
C ALA A 124 -3.85 8.70 -13.69
N PHE A 125 -3.23 9.18 -12.60
CA PHE A 125 -1.91 8.76 -12.15
C PHE A 125 -1.93 7.31 -11.65
N LYS A 126 -0.91 6.54 -12.03
CA LYS A 126 -0.72 5.14 -11.64
C LYS A 126 0.63 4.97 -10.96
N LEU A 127 0.65 4.30 -9.80
CA LEU A 127 1.86 3.95 -9.07
C LEU A 127 2.04 2.43 -9.09
N THR A 128 2.82 1.94 -10.05
CA THR A 128 2.95 0.49 -10.31
C THR A 128 3.99 -0.20 -9.44
N SER A 129 5.00 0.54 -8.95
CA SER A 129 6.03 -0.01 -8.06
C SER A 129 5.43 -0.45 -6.73
N GLU A 130 5.58 -1.72 -6.39
CA GLU A 130 5.09 -2.28 -5.13
C GLU A 130 5.74 -1.62 -3.92
N GLN A 131 7.07 -1.41 -3.96
CA GLN A 131 7.78 -0.76 -2.87
C GLN A 131 7.32 0.69 -2.67
N GLU A 132 7.21 1.46 -3.75
CA GLU A 132 6.73 2.84 -3.66
C GLU A 132 5.31 2.94 -3.09
N ARG A 133 4.43 1.96 -3.40
CA ARG A 133 3.09 1.91 -2.80
C ARG A 133 3.15 1.65 -1.30
N LYS A 134 3.98 0.70 -0.85
CA LYS A 134 4.18 0.43 0.58
C LYS A 134 4.70 1.66 1.30
N ASP A 135 5.69 2.32 0.75
CA ASP A 135 6.33 3.48 1.35
C ASP A 135 5.38 4.68 1.44
N VAL A 136 4.66 4.99 0.36
CA VAL A 136 3.71 6.12 0.38
C VAL A 136 2.54 5.87 1.32
N ILE A 137 2.08 4.63 1.48
CA ILE A 137 1.06 4.26 2.46
C ILE A 137 1.58 4.50 3.90
N ALA A 138 2.82 4.10 4.19
CA ALA A 138 3.44 4.38 5.48
C ALA A 138 3.52 5.90 5.76
N TYR A 139 3.81 6.70 4.76
CA TYR A 139 3.79 8.16 4.88
C TYR A 139 2.38 8.71 5.14
N LEU A 140 1.37 8.27 4.39
CA LEU A 140 -0.03 8.69 4.54
C LEU A 140 -0.60 8.38 5.95
N LYS A 141 -0.17 7.27 6.55
CA LYS A 141 -0.55 6.89 7.92
C LYS A 141 -0.16 7.93 8.96
N LYS A 142 0.95 8.65 8.77
CA LYS A 142 1.39 9.72 9.71
C LYS A 142 0.36 10.84 9.84
N PHE A 143 -0.48 11.02 8.83
CA PHE A 143 -1.52 12.05 8.78
C PHE A 143 -2.94 11.48 8.98
N SER A 144 -3.03 10.24 9.38
CA SER A 144 -4.27 9.54 9.69
C SER A 144 -4.12 8.85 11.05
N PRO A 145 -4.03 9.63 12.15
CA PRO A 145 -3.90 9.04 13.48
C PRO A 145 -5.09 8.13 13.75
N SER A 146 -4.81 6.93 14.27
CA SER A 146 -5.85 5.99 14.68
C SER A 146 -6.79 6.66 15.69
N LYS A 147 -8.08 6.67 15.35
CA LYS A 147 -9.15 7.13 16.24
C LYS A 147 -9.42 6.09 17.32
#